data_da92ba5bb7505ebc8b1c69182f649ea5
#
_entry.id   da92ba5bb7505ebc8b1c69182f649ea5
#
_cell.length_a   1.000
_cell.length_b   1.000
_cell.length_c   1.000
_cell.angle_alpha   90.00
_cell.angle_beta   90.00
_cell.angle_gamma   90.00
#
_symmetry.space_group_name_H-M   'P 1'
#
loop_
_entity.id
_entity.type
_entity.pdbx_description
1 polymer ?
#
loop_
_entity_poly.entity_id
_entity_poly.type
_entity_poly.pdbx_seq_one_letter_code
_entity_poly.pdbx_strand_id
1 'polypeptide(L)'
;MRMKRVVIVGPGASGKSTLARRIGEITGLPVVELDKLFWQPGLVEMPRDRWVELQRRLVGEDEWIMDGDLGPYDAIEVRLREADTIIFLDFSIARCIARALRRSPERMDFWGWLLRYRRQSRPFIMKAISAHRDTAAVHFLRDPKAVRQFLEKLVSREPA
;
A
#
# COMPACT_ATOMS: atom_id res chain seq x y z
N MET A 1 -19.56 -6.89 -3.53
CA MET A 1 -19.20 -5.59 -4.11
C MET A 1 -17.89 -5.78 -4.87
N ARG A 2 -17.81 -5.41 -6.13
CA ARG A 2 -16.59 -5.53 -6.96
C ARG A 2 -15.60 -4.47 -6.51
N MET A 3 -14.33 -4.86 -6.30
CA MET A 3 -13.25 -3.90 -6.02
C MET A 3 -13.01 -3.01 -7.24
N LYS A 4 -12.89 -1.71 -7.02
CA LYS A 4 -12.57 -0.73 -8.05
C LYS A 4 -11.44 0.21 -7.65
N ARG A 5 -11.41 0.62 -6.39
CA ARG A 5 -10.47 1.61 -5.84
C ARG A 5 -9.77 1.03 -4.63
N VAL A 6 -8.57 0.48 -4.85
CA VAL A 6 -7.83 -0.30 -3.85
C VAL A 6 -6.62 0.48 -3.35
N VAL A 7 -6.49 0.62 -2.03
CA VAL A 7 -5.28 1.13 -1.37
C VAL A 7 -4.55 -0.03 -0.71
N ILE A 8 -3.25 -0.17 -0.97
CA ILE A 8 -2.39 -1.16 -0.34
C ILE A 8 -1.29 -0.45 0.45
N VAL A 9 -1.25 -0.68 1.76
CA VAL A 9 -0.29 -0.09 2.68
C VAL A 9 0.41 -1.17 3.52
N GLY A 10 1.52 -0.81 4.14
CA GLY A 10 2.30 -1.71 4.99
C GLY A 10 3.79 -1.38 4.99
N PRO A 11 4.59 -2.01 5.85
CA PRO A 11 6.02 -1.74 5.97
C PRO A 11 6.78 -2.06 4.69
N GLY A 12 7.98 -1.50 4.58
CA GLY A 12 8.93 -1.86 3.52
C GLY A 12 9.19 -3.37 3.48
N ALA A 13 9.45 -3.91 2.31
CA ALA A 13 9.67 -5.34 2.06
C ALA A 13 8.52 -6.27 2.51
N SER A 14 7.33 -5.75 2.82
CA SER A 14 6.15 -6.58 3.14
C SER A 14 5.55 -7.29 1.92
N GLY A 15 5.87 -6.84 0.71
CA GLY A 15 5.38 -7.42 -0.54
C GLY A 15 4.14 -6.72 -1.13
N LYS A 16 3.92 -5.45 -0.78
CA LYS A 16 2.83 -4.63 -1.32
C LYS A 16 2.77 -4.63 -2.83
N SER A 17 3.88 -4.32 -3.49
CA SER A 17 3.94 -4.22 -4.96
C SER A 17 3.71 -5.58 -5.65
N THR A 18 4.14 -6.67 -5.01
CA THR A 18 3.82 -8.02 -5.50
C THR A 18 2.33 -8.31 -5.39
N LEU A 19 1.72 -7.95 -4.26
CA LEU A 19 0.29 -8.11 -4.04
C LEU A 19 -0.52 -7.24 -5.02
N ALA A 20 -0.13 -5.97 -5.19
CA ALA A 20 -0.78 -5.04 -6.10
C ALA A 20 -0.82 -5.58 -7.54
N ARG A 21 0.32 -6.06 -8.04
CA ARG A 21 0.38 -6.67 -9.38
C ARG A 21 -0.51 -7.91 -9.50
N ARG A 22 -0.51 -8.79 -8.49
CA ARG A 22 -1.36 -9.97 -8.49
C ARG A 22 -2.85 -9.65 -8.48
N ILE A 23 -3.25 -8.64 -7.72
CA ILE A 23 -4.64 -8.18 -7.73
C ILE A 23 -4.97 -7.58 -9.11
N GLY A 24 -4.07 -6.75 -9.68
CA GLY A 24 -4.24 -6.20 -11.03
C GLY A 24 -4.37 -7.27 -12.11
N GLU A 25 -3.56 -8.34 -12.06
CA GLU A 25 -3.65 -9.49 -12.96
C GLU A 25 -5.01 -10.22 -12.87
N ILE A 26 -5.56 -10.34 -11.66
CA ILE A 26 -6.84 -11.03 -11.42
C ILE A 26 -8.03 -10.15 -11.83
N THR A 27 -7.99 -8.86 -11.50
CA THR A 27 -9.16 -7.96 -11.61
C THR A 27 -9.16 -7.09 -12.88
N GLY A 28 -8.01 -6.96 -13.54
CA GLY A 28 -7.81 -6.01 -14.65
C GLY A 28 -7.61 -4.56 -14.20
N LEU A 29 -7.57 -4.28 -12.89
CA LEU A 29 -7.40 -2.92 -12.37
C LEU A 29 -5.98 -2.39 -12.63
N PRO A 30 -5.84 -1.10 -13.03
CA PRO A 30 -4.52 -0.48 -13.21
C PRO A 30 -3.80 -0.30 -11.88
N VAL A 31 -2.49 -0.60 -11.86
CA VAL A 31 -1.64 -0.48 -10.68
C VAL A 31 -0.81 0.79 -10.75
N VAL A 32 -0.88 1.59 -9.70
CA VAL A 32 -0.10 2.82 -9.50
C VAL A 32 0.88 2.60 -8.35
N GLU A 33 2.17 2.54 -8.66
CA GLU A 33 3.25 2.43 -7.68
C GLU A 33 3.64 3.84 -7.20
N LEU A 34 3.13 4.26 -6.05
CA LEU A 34 3.28 5.62 -5.52
C LEU A 34 4.74 6.00 -5.24
N ASP A 35 5.57 5.07 -4.80
CA ASP A 35 6.98 5.31 -4.55
C ASP A 35 7.72 5.79 -5.81
N LYS A 36 7.38 5.24 -6.97
CA LYS A 36 7.97 5.64 -8.26
C LYS A 36 7.57 7.05 -8.71
N LEU A 37 6.42 7.52 -8.26
CA LEU A 37 5.92 8.85 -8.59
C LEU A 37 6.43 9.92 -7.62
N PHE A 38 6.64 9.56 -6.37
CA PHE A 38 7.06 10.47 -5.31
C PHE A 38 8.54 10.84 -5.38
N TRP A 39 9.40 9.83 -5.58
CA TRP A 39 10.84 10.03 -5.62
C TRP A 39 11.29 10.53 -6.99
N GLN A 40 11.76 11.77 -7.04
CA GLN A 40 12.32 12.37 -8.23
C GLN A 40 13.77 11.89 -8.47
N PRO A 41 14.35 12.12 -9.66
CA PRO A 41 15.76 11.79 -9.94
C PRO A 41 16.68 12.32 -8.84
N GLY A 42 17.63 11.51 -8.40
CA GLY A 42 18.50 11.80 -7.26
C GLY A 42 17.87 11.54 -5.89
N LEU A 43 16.75 10.84 -5.82
CA LEU A 43 16.00 10.54 -4.59
C LEU A 43 15.53 11.82 -3.84
N VAL A 44 15.19 12.84 -4.62
CA VAL A 44 14.61 14.07 -4.11
C VAL A 44 13.11 13.86 -3.88
N GLU A 45 12.63 14.28 -2.71
CA GLU A 45 11.21 14.21 -2.35
C GLU A 45 10.38 15.16 -3.21
N MET A 46 9.21 14.72 -3.66
CA MET A 46 8.25 15.63 -4.28
C MET A 46 7.72 16.61 -3.22
N PRO A 47 7.64 17.93 -3.49
CA PRO A 47 7.00 18.88 -2.60
C PRO A 47 5.58 18.44 -2.22
N ARG A 48 5.22 18.62 -0.94
CA ARG A 48 3.98 18.09 -0.38
C ARG A 48 2.71 18.57 -1.10
N ASP A 49 2.66 19.83 -1.49
CA ASP A 49 1.54 20.41 -2.24
C ASP A 49 1.35 19.73 -3.59
N ARG A 50 2.44 19.53 -4.33
CA ARG A 50 2.44 18.78 -5.61
C ARG A 50 2.06 17.32 -5.42
N TRP A 51 2.53 16.71 -4.33
CA TRP A 51 2.19 15.33 -4.01
C TRP A 51 0.69 15.16 -3.73
N VAL A 52 0.11 16.07 -2.96
CA VAL A 52 -1.34 16.08 -2.69
C VAL A 52 -2.14 16.28 -3.98
N GLU A 53 -1.72 17.22 -4.83
CA GLU A 53 -2.38 17.50 -6.11
C GLU A 53 -2.31 16.29 -7.06
N LEU A 54 -1.14 15.65 -7.16
CA LEU A 54 -0.97 14.43 -7.96
C LEU A 54 -1.89 13.32 -7.46
N GLN A 55 -1.93 13.05 -6.16
CA GLN A 55 -2.84 12.06 -5.59
C GLN A 55 -4.30 12.39 -5.87
N ARG A 56 -4.74 13.66 -5.76
CA ARG A 56 -6.11 14.08 -6.09
C ARG A 56 -6.48 13.78 -7.55
N ARG A 57 -5.55 13.95 -8.48
CA ARG A 57 -5.78 13.57 -9.89
C ARG A 57 -5.89 12.06 -10.05
N LEU A 58 -4.99 11.30 -9.43
CA LEU A 58 -4.99 9.84 -9.53
C LEU A 58 -6.26 9.21 -8.95
N VAL A 59 -6.76 9.70 -7.81
CA VAL A 59 -8.00 9.18 -7.20
C VAL A 59 -9.27 9.59 -7.96
N GLY A 60 -9.18 10.54 -8.87
CA GLY A 60 -10.27 10.94 -9.77
C GLY A 60 -10.62 9.90 -10.82
N GLU A 61 -9.73 8.94 -11.07
CA GLU A 61 -10.00 7.83 -11.98
C GLU A 61 -11.01 6.85 -11.36
N ASP A 62 -11.78 6.18 -12.21
CA ASP A 62 -12.84 5.28 -11.77
C ASP A 62 -12.32 4.00 -11.12
N GLU A 63 -11.19 3.51 -11.58
CA GLU A 63 -10.63 2.23 -11.18
C GLU A 63 -9.09 2.32 -11.00
N TRP A 64 -8.58 1.87 -9.86
CA TRP A 64 -7.15 1.86 -9.57
C TRP A 64 -6.76 0.98 -8.39
N ILE A 65 -5.51 0.55 -8.39
CA ILE A 65 -4.81 0.00 -7.22
C ILE A 65 -3.64 0.91 -6.90
N MET A 66 -3.65 1.58 -5.77
CA MET A 66 -2.55 2.43 -5.30
C MET A 66 -1.71 1.69 -4.28
N ASP A 67 -0.47 1.39 -4.66
CA ASP A 67 0.53 0.72 -3.84
C ASP A 67 1.56 1.73 -3.32
N GLY A 68 1.68 1.82 -2.02
CA GLY A 68 2.71 2.61 -1.38
C GLY A 68 2.31 3.17 -0.02
N ASP A 69 3.34 3.35 0.80
CA ASP A 69 3.27 3.94 2.12
C ASP A 69 4.56 4.76 2.31
N LEU A 70 4.43 6.06 2.22
CA LEU A 70 5.54 7.02 2.29
C LEU A 70 5.75 7.54 3.71
N GLY A 71 5.09 6.93 4.70
CA GLY A 71 5.22 7.31 6.11
C GLY A 71 4.87 8.78 6.36
N PRO A 72 5.76 9.55 7.01
CA PRO A 72 5.48 10.94 7.38
C PRO A 72 5.35 11.90 6.17
N TYR A 73 5.85 11.52 5.00
CA TYR A 73 5.75 12.32 3.77
C TYR A 73 4.41 12.16 3.06
N ASP A 74 3.62 11.18 3.48
CA ASP A 74 2.39 10.79 2.81
C ASP A 74 1.21 11.73 3.10
N ALA A 75 0.30 11.78 2.11
CA ALA A 75 -1.02 12.37 2.23
C ALA A 75 -2.09 11.27 2.07
N ILE A 76 -1.95 10.20 2.85
CA ILE A 76 -2.72 8.96 2.76
C ILE A 76 -4.24 9.18 2.77
N GLU A 77 -4.71 10.19 3.49
CA GLU A 77 -6.13 10.53 3.60
C GLU A 77 -6.77 10.84 2.24
N VAL A 78 -6.01 11.36 1.28
CA VAL A 78 -6.52 11.69 -0.05
C VAL A 78 -7.06 10.43 -0.73
N ARG A 79 -6.30 9.33 -0.69
CA ARG A 79 -6.69 8.09 -1.35
C ARG A 79 -7.60 7.21 -0.51
N LEU A 80 -7.50 7.28 0.83
CA LEU A 80 -8.38 6.50 1.71
C LEU A 80 -9.84 6.94 1.61
N ARG A 81 -10.10 8.23 1.38
CA ARG A 81 -11.47 8.76 1.21
C ARG A 81 -12.18 8.17 0.00
N GLU A 82 -11.45 7.93 -1.07
CA GLU A 82 -11.99 7.46 -2.35
C GLU A 82 -11.93 5.93 -2.49
N ALA A 83 -11.22 5.25 -1.59
CA ALA A 83 -11.06 3.80 -1.64
C ALA A 83 -12.35 3.07 -1.24
N ASP A 84 -12.70 2.03 -2.00
CA ASP A 84 -13.70 1.03 -1.60
C ASP A 84 -13.08 -0.17 -0.88
N THR A 85 -11.77 -0.36 -1.05
CA THR A 85 -11.02 -1.47 -0.47
C THR A 85 -9.67 -1.00 0.06
N ILE A 86 -9.36 -1.33 1.30
CA ILE A 86 -8.09 -1.01 1.96
C ILE A 86 -7.44 -2.30 2.41
N ILE A 87 -6.22 -2.55 1.96
CA ILE A 87 -5.44 -3.74 2.32
C ILE A 87 -4.21 -3.31 3.09
N PHE A 88 -4.11 -3.74 4.34
CA PHE A 88 -2.95 -3.49 5.18
C PHE A 88 -2.15 -4.76 5.38
N LEU A 89 -0.92 -4.78 4.82
CA LEU A 89 0.05 -5.85 5.08
C LEU A 89 0.73 -5.60 6.44
N ASP A 90 0.10 -6.07 7.51
CA ASP A 90 0.59 -5.89 8.89
C ASP A 90 1.62 -6.97 9.27
N PHE A 91 2.67 -7.13 8.45
CA PHE A 91 3.72 -8.11 8.69
C PHE A 91 4.64 -7.70 9.84
N SER A 92 5.21 -8.68 10.55
CA SER A 92 6.21 -8.43 11.57
C SER A 92 7.48 -7.83 10.95
N ILE A 93 8.13 -6.92 11.68
CA ILE A 93 9.39 -6.30 11.22
C ILE A 93 10.47 -7.34 10.97
N ALA A 94 10.58 -8.38 11.82
CA ALA A 94 11.52 -9.47 11.62
C ALA A 94 11.34 -10.16 10.26
N ARG A 95 10.10 -10.38 9.83
CA ARG A 95 9.77 -10.95 8.52
C ARG A 95 10.16 -9.99 7.38
N CYS A 96 9.89 -8.71 7.53
CA CYS A 96 10.27 -7.69 6.55
C CYS A 96 11.80 -7.60 6.42
N ILE A 97 12.53 -7.63 7.53
CA ILE A 97 14.02 -7.66 7.55
C ILE A 97 14.53 -8.89 6.80
N ALA A 98 14.03 -10.08 7.11
CA ALA A 98 14.46 -11.32 6.45
C ALA A 98 14.22 -11.28 4.92
N ARG A 99 13.12 -10.67 4.48
CA ARG A 99 12.82 -10.49 3.05
C ARG A 99 13.70 -9.44 2.40
N ALA A 100 13.94 -8.32 3.06
CA ALA A 100 14.80 -7.25 2.56
C ALA A 100 16.25 -7.75 2.36
N LEU A 101 16.80 -8.50 3.33
CA LEU A 101 18.14 -9.10 3.22
C LEU A 101 18.30 -10.07 2.05
N ARG A 102 17.22 -10.77 1.66
CA ARG A 102 17.24 -11.70 0.52
C ARG A 102 17.12 -11.00 -0.83
N ARG A 103 16.61 -9.78 -0.85
CA ARG A 103 16.25 -9.10 -2.08
C ARG A 103 17.37 -8.25 -2.65
N SER A 104 18.05 -7.47 -1.84
CA SER A 104 19.13 -6.56 -2.26
C SER A 104 19.74 -5.84 -1.05
N PRO A 105 20.98 -5.35 -1.09
CA PRO A 105 21.48 -4.44 -0.07
C PRO A 105 20.66 -3.14 -0.12
N GLU A 106 19.87 -2.93 0.92
CA GLU A 106 19.07 -1.72 1.09
C GLU A 106 19.93 -0.59 1.71
N ARG A 107 19.54 0.66 1.46
CA ARG A 107 20.23 1.81 2.05
C ARG A 107 20.01 1.88 3.56
N MET A 108 20.93 2.55 4.26
CA MET A 108 20.87 2.70 5.73
C MET A 108 19.61 3.38 6.22
N ASP A 109 19.11 4.37 5.48
CA ASP A 109 17.85 5.10 5.76
C ASP A 109 16.64 4.16 5.73
N PHE A 110 16.60 3.18 4.82
CA PHE A 110 15.56 2.17 4.76
C PHE A 110 15.49 1.34 6.05
N TRP A 111 16.64 0.89 6.58
CA TRP A 111 16.69 0.13 7.83
C TRP A 111 16.20 0.94 9.02
N GLY A 112 16.62 2.20 9.13
CA GLY A 112 16.17 3.11 10.17
C GLY A 112 14.66 3.36 10.12
N TRP A 113 14.11 3.54 8.91
CA TRP A 113 12.68 3.70 8.69
C TRP A 113 11.91 2.41 9.04
N LEU A 114 12.37 1.25 8.57
CA LEU A 114 11.73 -0.03 8.83
C LEU A 114 11.65 -0.36 10.32
N LEU A 115 12.72 -0.11 11.09
CA LEU A 115 12.75 -0.33 12.53
C LEU A 115 11.80 0.61 13.30
N ARG A 116 11.63 1.85 12.84
CA ARG A 116 10.71 2.83 13.44
C ARG A 116 9.27 2.68 12.97
N TYR A 117 9.02 1.94 11.91
CA TYR A 117 7.71 1.80 11.27
C TYR A 117 6.60 1.46 12.27
N ARG A 118 6.81 0.46 13.14
CA ARG A 118 5.78 0.04 14.11
C ARG A 118 5.41 1.12 15.13
N ARG A 119 6.37 1.98 15.48
CA ARG A 119 6.17 3.03 16.48
C ARG A 119 5.65 4.34 15.90
N GLN A 120 6.00 4.64 14.67
CA GLN A 120 5.69 5.92 14.02
C GLN A 120 4.63 5.80 12.93
N SER A 121 4.86 4.98 11.91
CA SER A 121 3.98 4.91 10.74
C SER A 121 2.73 4.08 11.00
N ARG A 122 2.88 2.91 11.64
CA ARG A 122 1.76 2.00 11.88
C ARG A 122 0.60 2.61 12.68
N PRO A 123 0.82 3.31 13.82
CA PRO A 123 -0.28 3.95 14.55
C PRO A 123 -1.00 5.02 13.73
N PHE A 124 -0.25 5.81 12.97
CA PHE A 124 -0.81 6.83 12.07
C PHE A 124 -1.71 6.19 11.00
N ILE A 125 -1.22 5.15 10.32
CA ILE A 125 -1.98 4.42 9.30
C ILE A 125 -3.21 3.76 9.91
N MET A 126 -3.09 3.13 11.07
CA MET A 126 -4.21 2.50 11.77
C MET A 126 -5.30 3.50 12.12
N LYS A 127 -4.92 4.70 12.56
CA LYS A 127 -5.86 5.79 12.84
C LYS A 127 -6.56 6.25 11.56
N ALA A 128 -5.81 6.46 10.49
CA ALA A 128 -6.35 6.85 9.19
C ALA A 128 -7.32 5.79 8.64
N ILE A 129 -6.95 4.51 8.67
CA ILE A 129 -7.83 3.40 8.23
C ILE A 129 -9.10 3.34 9.08
N SER A 130 -8.99 3.52 10.40
CA SER A 130 -10.18 3.42 11.27
C SER A 130 -11.23 4.49 10.99
N ALA A 131 -10.82 5.65 10.49
CA ALA A 131 -11.74 6.71 10.08
C ALA A 131 -12.56 6.38 8.82
N HIS A 132 -12.15 5.35 8.04
CA HIS A 132 -12.78 4.96 6.77
C HIS A 132 -13.39 3.55 6.78
N ARG A 133 -13.50 2.91 7.96
CA ARG A 133 -14.04 1.54 8.09
C ARG A 133 -15.50 1.40 7.64
N ASP A 134 -16.27 2.45 7.74
CA ASP A 134 -17.69 2.43 7.38
C ASP A 134 -17.93 2.62 5.87
N THR A 135 -16.92 3.11 5.15
CA THR A 135 -17.00 3.41 3.71
C THR A 135 -16.22 2.45 2.84
N ALA A 136 -15.24 1.73 3.38
CA ALA A 136 -14.37 0.82 2.67
C ALA A 136 -14.28 -0.56 3.33
N ALA A 137 -14.13 -1.61 2.52
CA ALA A 137 -13.80 -2.95 3.01
C ALA A 137 -12.32 -3.00 3.45
N VAL A 138 -12.06 -3.26 4.74
CA VAL A 138 -10.70 -3.25 5.29
C VAL A 138 -10.19 -4.68 5.53
N HIS A 139 -9.04 -5.01 4.97
CA HIS A 139 -8.38 -6.30 5.08
C HIS A 139 -7.01 -6.17 5.76
N PHE A 140 -6.84 -6.85 6.91
CA PHE A 140 -5.56 -6.97 7.60
C PHE A 140 -4.91 -8.31 7.26
N LEU A 141 -3.82 -8.29 6.50
CA LEU A 141 -3.09 -9.49 6.10
C LEU A 141 -1.77 -9.55 6.88
N ARG A 142 -1.70 -10.45 7.86
CA ARG A 142 -0.59 -10.50 8.83
C ARG A 142 0.50 -11.50 8.49
N ASP A 143 0.26 -12.38 7.53
CA ASP A 143 1.20 -13.41 7.11
C ASP A 143 0.96 -13.84 5.64
N PRO A 144 1.89 -14.58 5.02
CA PRO A 144 1.75 -15.05 3.65
C PRO A 144 0.55 -15.99 3.41
N LYS A 145 0.09 -16.70 4.46
CA LYS A 145 -1.09 -17.57 4.35
C LYS A 145 -2.35 -16.71 4.16
N ALA A 146 -2.48 -15.63 4.96
CA ALA A 146 -3.59 -14.70 4.82
C ALA A 146 -3.60 -14.05 3.42
N VAL A 147 -2.43 -13.70 2.87
CA VAL A 147 -2.32 -13.17 1.50
C VAL A 147 -2.80 -14.19 0.47
N ARG A 148 -2.35 -15.45 0.55
CA ARG A 148 -2.81 -16.51 -0.37
C ARG A 148 -4.33 -16.71 -0.30
N GLN A 149 -4.89 -16.84 0.91
CA GLN A 149 -6.32 -17.00 1.10
C GLN A 149 -7.14 -15.82 0.57
N PHE A 150 -6.61 -14.61 0.71
CA PHE A 150 -7.23 -13.42 0.13
C PHE A 150 -7.28 -13.51 -1.40
N LEU A 151 -6.16 -13.85 -2.04
CA LEU A 151 -6.08 -13.99 -3.50
C LEU A 151 -6.95 -15.13 -4.03
N GLU A 152 -6.99 -16.27 -3.36
CA GLU A 152 -7.85 -17.40 -3.72
C GLU A 152 -9.34 -17.02 -3.69
N LYS A 153 -9.76 -16.29 -2.64
CA LYS A 153 -11.12 -15.76 -2.55
C LYS A 153 -11.43 -14.71 -3.64
N LEU A 154 -10.43 -13.94 -4.04
CA LEU A 154 -10.59 -12.96 -5.09
C LEU A 154 -10.81 -13.64 -6.44
N VAL A 155 -9.98 -14.63 -6.79
CA VAL A 155 -10.13 -15.44 -8.02
C VAL A 155 -11.51 -16.11 -8.08
N SER A 156 -12.00 -16.65 -6.95
CA SER A 156 -13.33 -17.31 -6.93
C SER A 156 -14.51 -16.35 -7.07
N ARG A 157 -14.31 -15.04 -6.97
CA ARG A 157 -15.36 -14.00 -7.10
C ARG A 157 -15.40 -13.32 -8.45
N GLU A 158 -14.30 -13.36 -9.19
CA GLU A 158 -14.28 -12.83 -10.55
C GLU A 158 -14.84 -13.91 -11.49
N PRO A 159 -15.91 -13.63 -12.26
CA PRO A 159 -16.39 -14.55 -13.28
C PRO A 159 -15.33 -14.70 -14.38
N ALA A 160 -15.17 -15.92 -14.87
CA ALA A 160 -14.31 -16.24 -16.00
C ALA A 160 -14.75 -15.47 -17.27
#